data_94163dede54cd41a3599a0ca8014de67
#
_entry.id   94163dede54cd41a3599a0ca8014de67
#
_cell.length_a   1.000
_cell.length_b   1.000
_cell.length_c   1.000
_cell.angle_alpha   90.00
_cell.angle_beta   90.00
_cell.angle_gamma   90.00
#
_symmetry.space_group_name_H-M   'P 1'
#
loop_
_entity.id
_entity.type
_entity.pdbx_description
1 polymer ?
#
loop_
_entity_poly.entity_id
_entity_poly.type
_entity_poly.pdbx_seq_one_letter_code
_entity_poly.pdbx_strand_id
1 'polypeptide(L)'
;MLLQRRFLLALFPLAATVLTACSQPSLPSPKAVRSGDDLVAAIRAAGKSDDSVIHVEPLREPGVSQLLEQVHVAQAARHYKAAAATLDKALQLSPDAPDLLQDRAELAIRLGNYAKAEQLARRSYALGPKLGSLCARNWQTV
;
A
#
# COMPACT_ATOMS: atom_id res chain seq x y z
N MET A 1 17.33 -34.46 88.57
CA MET A 1 18.09 -33.34 88.02
C MET A 1 18.78 -33.79 86.76
N LEU A 2 18.59 -33.08 85.75
CA LEU A 2 19.24 -32.99 84.48
C LEU A 2 18.34 -33.28 83.28
N LEU A 3 17.92 -32.17 82.75
CA LEU A 3 17.19 -32.01 81.51
C LEU A 3 18.02 -32.46 80.31
N GLN A 4 17.49 -33.36 79.52
CA GLN A 4 18.07 -33.69 78.22
C GLN A 4 17.20 -33.14 77.13
N ARG A 5 17.62 -32.00 76.60
CA ARG A 5 17.03 -31.36 75.43
C ARG A 5 17.34 -32.15 74.16
N ARG A 6 16.38 -32.83 73.65
CA ARG A 6 16.45 -33.44 72.32
C ARG A 6 16.13 -32.38 71.26
N PHE A 7 17.14 -31.95 70.49
CA PHE A 7 16.99 -31.15 69.27
C PHE A 7 16.41 -32.05 68.17
N LEU A 8 15.19 -31.83 67.83
CA LEU A 8 14.57 -32.35 66.56
C LEU A 8 14.92 -31.42 65.45
N LEU A 9 15.87 -31.83 64.60
CA LEU A 9 16.13 -31.22 63.30
C LEU A 9 14.98 -31.58 62.33
N ALA A 10 14.08 -30.64 62.08
CA ALA A 10 13.08 -30.78 61.04
C ALA A 10 13.74 -30.49 59.69
N LEU A 11 13.97 -31.52 58.87
CA LEU A 11 14.28 -31.39 57.47
C LEU A 11 13.04 -30.86 56.72
N PHE A 12 13.12 -29.61 56.24
CA PHE A 12 12.17 -29.07 55.29
C PHE A 12 12.57 -29.54 53.88
N PRO A 13 11.72 -30.25 53.13
CA PRO A 13 12.00 -30.48 51.74
C PRO A 13 11.67 -29.22 50.94
N LEU A 14 12.68 -28.66 50.28
CA LEU A 14 12.58 -27.55 49.34
C LEU A 14 11.89 -28.05 48.06
N ALA A 15 10.59 -27.85 47.99
CA ALA A 15 9.82 -28.14 46.78
C ALA A 15 10.18 -27.12 45.71
N ALA A 16 11.04 -27.50 44.77
CA ALA A 16 11.31 -26.72 43.55
C ALA A 16 10.09 -26.75 42.62
N THR A 17 9.28 -25.69 42.65
CA THR A 17 8.21 -25.46 41.66
C THR A 17 8.84 -25.06 40.34
N VAL A 18 8.92 -26.00 39.42
CA VAL A 18 9.25 -25.73 38.00
C VAL A 18 8.06 -25.02 37.36
N LEU A 19 8.18 -23.69 37.20
CA LEU A 19 7.26 -22.92 36.39
C LEU A 19 7.50 -23.29 34.91
N THR A 20 6.73 -24.24 34.39
CA THR A 20 6.61 -24.49 32.98
C THR A 20 5.90 -23.27 32.35
N ALA A 21 6.69 -22.34 31.82
CA ALA A 21 6.17 -21.29 30.99
C ALA A 21 5.52 -21.93 29.75
N CYS A 22 4.19 -21.92 29.68
CA CYS A 22 3.45 -22.26 28.47
C CYS A 22 3.86 -21.27 27.40
N SER A 23 4.75 -21.67 26.48
CA SER A 23 4.98 -20.96 25.23
C SER A 23 3.70 -21.06 24.43
N GLN A 24 2.86 -20.03 24.48
CA GLN A 24 1.72 -19.93 23.60
C GLN A 24 2.25 -19.84 22.16
N PRO A 25 1.80 -20.72 21.24
CA PRO A 25 2.12 -20.54 19.85
C PRO A 25 1.60 -19.16 19.45
N SER A 26 2.49 -18.28 18.98
CA SER A 26 2.12 -16.97 18.47
C SER A 26 1.17 -17.19 17.30
N LEU A 27 -0.10 -16.82 17.47
CA LEU A 27 -1.05 -16.78 16.38
C LEU A 27 -0.43 -15.92 15.26
N PRO A 28 -0.51 -16.36 13.98
CA PRO A 28 0.02 -15.55 12.89
C PRO A 28 -0.64 -14.19 12.97
N SER A 29 0.17 -13.13 13.09
CA SER A 29 -0.32 -11.75 13.08
C SER A 29 -1.25 -11.58 11.88
N PRO A 30 -2.45 -11.02 12.06
CA PRO A 30 -3.31 -10.73 10.91
C PRO A 30 -2.49 -9.91 9.92
N LYS A 31 -2.43 -10.37 8.65
CA LYS A 31 -1.72 -9.63 7.60
C LYS A 31 -2.20 -8.19 7.67
N ALA A 32 -1.29 -7.27 7.98
CA ALA A 32 -1.61 -5.86 8.07
C ALA A 32 -2.32 -5.45 6.78
N VAL A 33 -3.54 -4.93 6.92
CA VAL A 33 -4.30 -4.42 5.77
C VAL A 33 -3.46 -3.29 5.18
N ARG A 34 -2.99 -3.47 3.94
CA ARG A 34 -2.17 -2.48 3.26
C ARG A 34 -2.99 -1.20 3.09
N SER A 35 -2.40 -0.06 3.41
CA SER A 35 -3.01 1.23 3.14
C SER A 35 -3.12 1.49 1.63
N GLY A 36 -4.00 2.39 1.22
CA GLY A 36 -4.07 2.80 -0.18
C GLY A 36 -2.74 3.37 -0.70
N ASP A 37 -1.95 4.01 0.16
CA ASP A 37 -0.61 4.50 -0.19
C ASP A 37 0.37 3.35 -0.42
N ASP A 38 0.34 2.29 0.40
CA ASP A 38 1.19 1.10 0.21
C ASP A 38 0.84 0.36 -1.09
N LEU A 39 -0.45 0.25 -1.40
CA LEU A 39 -0.91 -0.36 -2.65
C LEU A 39 -0.41 0.44 -3.86
N VAL A 40 -0.57 1.76 -3.85
CA VAL A 40 -0.10 2.62 -4.94
C VAL A 40 1.43 2.62 -5.04
N ALA A 41 2.15 2.54 -3.92
CA ALA A 41 3.60 2.39 -3.94
C ALA A 41 4.02 1.08 -4.64
N ALA A 42 3.33 -0.03 -4.39
CA ALA A 42 3.58 -1.31 -5.05
C ALA A 42 3.28 -1.24 -6.56
N ILE A 43 2.18 -0.60 -6.97
CA ILE A 43 1.83 -0.38 -8.37
C ILE A 43 2.93 0.40 -9.10
N ARG A 44 3.38 1.50 -8.51
CA ARG A 44 4.43 2.34 -9.09
C ARG A 44 5.79 1.64 -9.12
N ALA A 45 6.08 0.79 -8.13
CA ALA A 45 7.29 -0.04 -8.14
C ALA A 45 7.30 -1.04 -9.30
N ALA A 46 6.16 -1.68 -9.61
CA ALA A 46 6.02 -2.56 -10.76
C ALA A 46 6.31 -1.82 -12.08
N GLY A 47 5.82 -0.57 -12.22
CA GLY A 47 6.14 0.26 -13.38
C GLY A 47 7.62 0.59 -13.52
N LYS A 48 8.33 0.82 -12.42
CA LYS A 48 9.77 1.11 -12.43
C LYS A 48 10.62 -0.11 -12.84
N SER A 49 10.22 -1.31 -12.46
CA SER A 49 10.96 -2.53 -12.82
C SER A 49 10.87 -2.85 -14.31
N ASP A 50 9.86 -2.31 -14.99
CA ASP A 50 9.62 -2.51 -16.43
C ASP A 50 9.96 -1.24 -17.25
N ASP A 51 10.72 -0.32 -16.67
CA ASP A 51 11.09 0.95 -17.31
C ASP A 51 12.14 0.68 -18.41
N SER A 52 11.82 1.12 -19.62
CA SER A 52 12.77 1.05 -20.73
C SER A 52 13.69 2.27 -20.72
N VAL A 53 14.85 2.14 -21.36
CA VAL A 53 15.87 3.19 -21.46
C VAL A 53 15.34 4.48 -22.12
N ILE A 54 14.22 4.39 -22.85
CA ILE A 54 13.60 5.53 -23.53
C ILE A 54 12.26 5.83 -22.85
N HIS A 55 12.22 6.91 -22.09
CA HIS A 55 10.99 7.45 -21.51
C HIS A 55 10.41 8.49 -22.46
N VAL A 56 9.26 8.19 -23.06
CA VAL A 56 8.54 9.13 -23.93
C VAL A 56 7.44 9.80 -23.13
N GLU A 57 7.62 11.09 -22.83
CA GLU A 57 6.53 11.90 -22.25
C GLU A 57 5.55 12.30 -23.34
N PRO A 58 4.24 12.05 -23.19
CA PRO A 58 3.24 12.50 -24.15
C PRO A 58 3.22 14.03 -24.24
N LEU A 59 3.20 14.57 -25.46
CA LEU A 59 2.93 15.98 -25.67
C LEU A 59 1.50 16.28 -25.20
N ARG A 60 1.35 17.27 -24.34
CA ARG A 60 0.06 17.65 -23.75
C ARG A 60 -0.29 19.08 -24.06
N GLU A 61 -1.57 19.36 -24.14
CA GLU A 61 -2.07 20.74 -24.16
C GLU A 61 -1.68 21.46 -22.85
N PRO A 62 -1.35 22.76 -22.91
CA PRO A 62 -0.95 23.54 -21.73
C PRO A 62 -1.97 23.47 -20.58
N GLY A 63 -3.26 23.45 -20.88
CA GLY A 63 -4.33 23.31 -19.88
C GLY A 63 -4.27 21.99 -19.10
N VAL A 64 -3.95 20.88 -19.78
CA VAL A 64 -3.77 19.58 -19.14
C VAL A 64 -2.54 19.59 -18.25
N SER A 65 -1.41 20.12 -18.72
CA SER A 65 -0.17 20.21 -17.96
C SER A 65 -0.34 21.01 -16.66
N GLN A 66 -1.06 22.13 -16.72
CA GLN A 66 -1.35 22.95 -15.52
C GLN A 66 -2.23 22.20 -14.51
N LEU A 67 -3.22 21.45 -14.97
CA LEU A 67 -4.06 20.61 -14.08
C LEU A 67 -3.23 19.50 -13.43
N LEU A 68 -2.31 18.88 -14.16
CA LEU A 68 -1.45 17.83 -13.61
C LEU A 68 -0.51 18.36 -12.52
N GLU A 69 0.02 19.56 -12.67
CA GLU A 69 0.80 20.20 -11.62
C GLU A 69 -0.02 20.38 -10.35
N GLN A 70 -1.27 20.84 -10.46
CA GLN A 70 -2.18 20.93 -9.31
C GLN A 70 -2.47 19.56 -8.68
N VAL A 71 -2.60 18.51 -9.51
CA VAL A 71 -2.76 17.13 -9.03
C VAL A 71 -1.55 16.70 -8.22
N HIS A 72 -0.33 16.97 -8.69
CA HIS A 72 0.91 16.64 -7.99
C HIS A 72 1.01 17.33 -6.64
N VAL A 73 0.72 18.63 -6.58
CA VAL A 73 0.70 19.41 -5.32
C VAL A 73 -0.33 18.83 -4.35
N ALA A 74 -1.55 18.53 -4.82
CA ALA A 74 -2.60 17.95 -3.98
C ALA A 74 -2.24 16.53 -3.48
N GLN A 75 -1.61 15.71 -4.31
CA GLN A 75 -1.12 14.38 -3.91
C GLN A 75 -0.01 14.48 -2.85
N ALA A 76 0.95 15.40 -3.03
CA ALA A 76 2.01 15.63 -2.05
C ALA A 76 1.45 16.04 -0.68
N ALA A 77 0.38 16.86 -0.68
CA ALA A 77 -0.35 17.25 0.52
C ALA A 77 -1.33 16.17 1.03
N ARG A 78 -1.39 14.99 0.40
CA ARG A 78 -2.35 13.90 0.68
C ARG A 78 -3.84 14.31 0.54
N HIS A 79 -4.12 15.36 -0.19
CA HIS A 79 -5.47 15.82 -0.49
C HIS A 79 -6.06 15.02 -1.68
N TYR A 80 -6.19 13.70 -1.53
CA TYR A 80 -6.51 12.77 -2.62
C TYR A 80 -7.87 13.03 -3.28
N LYS A 81 -8.87 13.53 -2.52
CA LYS A 81 -10.17 13.92 -3.10
C LYS A 81 -10.03 15.11 -4.04
N ALA A 82 -9.25 16.13 -3.66
CA ALA A 82 -8.99 17.29 -4.49
C ALA A 82 -8.16 16.90 -5.73
N ALA A 83 -7.11 16.09 -5.56
CA ALA A 83 -6.31 15.56 -6.65
C ALA A 83 -7.19 14.80 -7.67
N ALA A 84 -8.09 13.94 -7.18
CA ALA A 84 -9.00 13.18 -8.04
C ALA A 84 -9.95 14.10 -8.84
N ALA A 85 -10.53 15.11 -8.19
CA ALA A 85 -11.42 16.05 -8.86
C ALA A 85 -10.68 16.90 -9.93
N THR A 86 -9.44 17.29 -9.65
CA THR A 86 -8.61 18.01 -10.62
C THR A 86 -8.21 17.12 -11.79
N LEU A 87 -7.86 15.86 -11.53
CA LEU A 87 -7.53 14.91 -12.58
C LEU A 87 -8.76 14.53 -13.43
N ASP A 88 -9.96 14.51 -12.85
CA ASP A 88 -11.20 14.35 -13.61
C ASP A 88 -11.41 15.49 -14.61
N LYS A 89 -11.00 16.76 -14.28
CA LYS A 89 -11.00 17.88 -15.24
C LYS A 89 -9.97 17.68 -16.37
N ALA A 90 -8.77 17.19 -16.04
CA ALA A 90 -7.78 16.86 -17.07
C ALA A 90 -8.29 15.79 -18.04
N LEU A 91 -9.00 14.77 -17.51
CA LEU A 91 -9.64 13.73 -18.32
C LEU A 91 -10.84 14.24 -19.16
N GLN A 92 -11.47 15.36 -18.80
CA GLN A 92 -12.45 16.01 -19.67
C GLN A 92 -11.80 16.63 -20.92
N LEU A 93 -10.57 17.14 -20.79
CA LEU A 93 -9.79 17.68 -21.90
C LEU A 93 -9.12 16.56 -22.75
N SER A 94 -8.73 15.48 -22.10
CA SER A 94 -8.03 14.33 -22.72
C SER A 94 -8.64 13.01 -22.24
N PRO A 95 -9.85 12.65 -22.70
CA PRO A 95 -10.62 11.52 -22.14
C PRO A 95 -9.99 10.15 -22.39
N ASP A 96 -9.19 10.01 -23.44
CA ASP A 96 -8.57 8.76 -23.85
C ASP A 96 -7.05 8.72 -23.57
N ALA A 97 -6.57 9.59 -22.68
CA ALA A 97 -5.18 9.58 -22.24
C ALA A 97 -4.94 8.41 -21.24
N PRO A 98 -4.23 7.35 -21.64
CA PRO A 98 -4.15 6.13 -20.84
C PRO A 98 -3.38 6.33 -19.52
N ASP A 99 -2.38 7.17 -19.51
CA ASP A 99 -1.61 7.51 -18.32
C ASP A 99 -2.45 8.30 -17.29
N LEU A 100 -3.29 9.24 -17.74
CA LEU A 100 -4.23 9.97 -16.86
C LEU A 100 -5.28 9.02 -16.26
N LEU A 101 -5.75 8.06 -17.06
CA LEU A 101 -6.67 7.03 -16.59
C LEU A 101 -6.02 6.16 -15.48
N GLN A 102 -4.76 5.75 -15.66
CA GLN A 102 -4.02 5.00 -14.66
C GLN A 102 -3.75 5.83 -13.40
N ASP A 103 -3.35 7.10 -13.54
CA ASP A 103 -3.16 7.98 -12.40
C ASP A 103 -4.46 8.18 -11.61
N ARG A 104 -5.59 8.25 -12.31
CA ARG A 104 -6.91 8.33 -11.70
C ARG A 104 -7.32 7.03 -11.01
N ALA A 105 -6.91 5.87 -11.55
CA ALA A 105 -7.07 4.57 -10.90
C ALA A 105 -6.31 4.50 -9.57
N GLU A 106 -5.07 4.96 -9.53
CA GLU A 106 -4.25 5.02 -8.32
C GLU A 106 -4.88 5.93 -7.24
N LEU A 107 -5.45 7.07 -7.65
CA LEU A 107 -6.20 7.92 -6.71
C LEU A 107 -7.48 7.24 -6.21
N ALA A 108 -8.13 6.43 -7.04
CA ALA A 108 -9.29 5.65 -6.60
C ALA A 108 -8.92 4.62 -5.54
N ILE A 109 -7.74 3.96 -5.65
CA ILE A 109 -7.20 3.06 -4.62
C ILE A 109 -6.98 3.80 -3.30
N ARG A 110 -6.33 4.97 -3.33
CA ARG A 110 -6.10 5.79 -2.13
C ARG A 110 -7.39 6.22 -1.45
N LEU A 111 -8.47 6.34 -2.22
CA LEU A 111 -9.81 6.69 -1.73
C LEU A 111 -10.66 5.45 -1.37
N GLY A 112 -10.11 4.23 -1.47
CA GLY A 112 -10.80 2.99 -1.15
C GLY A 112 -11.83 2.53 -2.21
N ASN A 113 -11.85 3.18 -3.37
CA ASN A 113 -12.79 2.82 -4.45
C ASN A 113 -12.13 1.87 -5.46
N TYR A 114 -11.96 0.62 -5.07
CA TYR A 114 -11.24 -0.40 -5.83
C TYR A 114 -11.95 -0.76 -7.15
N ALA A 115 -13.28 -0.83 -7.16
CA ALA A 115 -14.03 -1.11 -8.38
C ALA A 115 -13.81 -0.05 -9.47
N LYS A 116 -13.78 1.24 -9.08
CA LYS A 116 -13.46 2.33 -10.00
C LYS A 116 -12.00 2.27 -10.45
N ALA A 117 -11.08 1.89 -9.56
CA ALA A 117 -9.66 1.74 -9.89
C ALA A 117 -9.47 0.67 -10.97
N GLU A 118 -10.05 -0.50 -10.79
CA GLU A 118 -10.00 -1.58 -11.77
C GLU A 118 -10.57 -1.16 -13.14
N GLN A 119 -11.75 -0.54 -13.15
CA GLN A 119 -12.37 -0.05 -14.38
C GLN A 119 -11.47 0.91 -15.14
N LEU A 120 -10.86 1.87 -14.45
CA LEU A 120 -9.98 2.87 -15.04
C LEU A 120 -8.67 2.24 -15.53
N ALA A 121 -8.07 1.33 -14.78
CA ALA A 121 -6.86 0.63 -15.18
C ALA A 121 -7.10 -0.25 -16.42
N ARG A 122 -8.23 -0.96 -16.50
CA ARG A 122 -8.62 -1.73 -17.69
C ARG A 122 -8.80 -0.84 -18.91
N ARG A 123 -9.42 0.34 -18.75
CA ARG A 123 -9.55 1.32 -19.85
C ARG A 123 -8.18 1.88 -20.26
N SER A 124 -7.33 2.23 -19.29
CA SER A 124 -5.95 2.64 -19.53
C SER A 124 -5.19 1.57 -20.33
N TYR A 125 -5.27 0.31 -19.89
CA TYR A 125 -4.66 -0.81 -20.62
C TYR A 125 -5.21 -0.94 -22.06
N ALA A 126 -6.53 -0.82 -22.26
CA ALA A 126 -7.11 -0.96 -23.58
C ALA A 126 -6.57 0.08 -24.58
N LEU A 127 -6.39 1.32 -24.13
CA LEU A 127 -5.96 2.47 -24.92
C LEU A 127 -4.43 2.63 -24.99
N GLY A 128 -3.72 2.16 -23.98
CA GLY A 128 -2.28 2.37 -23.82
C GLY A 128 -1.40 1.31 -24.48
N PRO A 129 -0.09 1.48 -24.32
CA PRO A 129 0.89 0.50 -24.78
C PRO A 129 0.73 -0.83 -24.04
N LYS A 130 1.08 -1.94 -24.72
CA LYS A 130 0.96 -3.29 -24.14
C LYS A 130 2.26 -3.76 -23.47
N LEU A 131 3.26 -2.89 -23.41
CA LEU A 131 4.57 -3.13 -22.79
C LEU A 131 5.00 -1.86 -22.03
N GLY A 132 5.99 -2.00 -21.16
CA GLY A 132 6.59 -0.91 -20.40
C GLY A 132 5.84 -0.51 -19.13
N SER A 133 6.29 0.56 -18.52
CA SER A 133 5.91 0.95 -17.15
C SER A 133 4.40 1.16 -16.97
N LEU A 134 3.72 1.76 -17.93
CA LEU A 134 2.27 1.98 -17.85
C LEU A 134 1.50 0.66 -17.89
N CYS A 135 1.90 -0.27 -18.76
CA CYS A 135 1.31 -1.60 -18.86
C CYS A 135 1.47 -2.36 -17.52
N ALA A 136 2.67 -2.37 -16.96
CA ALA A 136 2.95 -3.01 -15.67
C ALA A 136 2.11 -2.42 -14.52
N ARG A 137 1.98 -1.08 -14.46
CA ARG A 137 1.10 -0.40 -13.49
C ARG A 137 -0.37 -0.79 -13.66
N ASN A 138 -0.87 -0.87 -14.91
CA ASN A 138 -2.24 -1.29 -15.18
C ASN A 138 -2.51 -2.70 -14.64
N TRP A 139 -1.63 -3.66 -14.95
CA TRP A 139 -1.75 -5.05 -14.49
C TRP A 139 -1.67 -5.19 -12.97
N GLN A 140 -0.83 -4.40 -12.32
CA GLN A 140 -0.72 -4.42 -10.86
C GLN A 140 -1.95 -3.80 -10.18
N THR A 141 -2.74 -3.00 -10.91
CA THR A 141 -3.96 -2.34 -10.40
C THR A 141 -5.19 -3.26 -10.49
N VAL A 142 -5.22 -4.19 -11.46
CA VAL A 142 -6.32 -5.14 -11.72
C VAL A 142 -6.17 -6.39 -10.88
#